data_c180ce1a22587adf262f43cda95222c1
#
_entry.id   c180ce1a22587adf262f43cda95222c1
#
_cell.length_a   1.000
_cell.length_b   1.000
_cell.length_c   1.000
_cell.angle_alpha   90.00
_cell.angle_beta   90.00
_cell.angle_gamma   90.00
#
_symmetry.space_group_name_H-M   'P 1'
#
loop_
_entity.id
_entity.type
_entity.pdbx_description
1 polymer ?
#
loop_
_entity_poly.entity_id
_entity_poly.type
_entity_poly.pdbx_seq_one_letter_code
_entity_poly.pdbx_strand_id
1 'polypeptide(L)'
;WQQSWLTPRLPLVGSLDFLMRSGYVHVDGMILLSGFLLFLPWARHMLEGRPMPDTRAFYERRIQRIVPSYYVFTLGMLLFVALPHELYSSPQNGIKDVFLHLTFLQNQDAYTYLSTPIGVASWTIAVEMQFYLIFPLLARGVKRQPTLTLGLMILAGLCYRGYQLWTLSDYNMVVNQMPAFLDVYAVGMICALAYVRLEKGLGRRGWFQALATLGLVALLWGLTALLRAQAASPGNAAIQAGQMIRRPFFALLYGGIALLLPFCLRPVRFLFGNRVMKFLAGLSMNYYLAHQCIAVELKRLGLPPSVNALPNQAGEQPWQTQYTLLCFGLSLLLALLLTYGVEKPCAKALGRAFRYYKNRREHPMKDPRMVQLAHNLVNYSCKLKPGEKIWIEGTGAPAEFMAQLVEEAYAAGGIPYVNLKEPKVERALAMGYTDQQ
;
A
#
# COMPACT_ATOMS: atom_id res chain seq x y z
N TRP A 1 -11.89 -19.98 -8.40
CA TRP A 1 -13.15 -20.04 -7.67
C TRP A 1 -14.29 -19.42 -8.46
N GLN A 2 -14.71 -20.11 -9.48
CA GLN A 2 -15.73 -19.58 -10.40
C GLN A 2 -17.09 -20.02 -9.90
N GLN A 3 -17.81 -19.12 -9.27
CA GLN A 3 -19.16 -19.35 -8.75
C GLN A 3 -20.20 -19.03 -9.84
N SER A 4 -20.00 -19.55 -11.05
CA SER A 4 -20.82 -19.21 -12.22
C SER A 4 -22.31 -19.52 -12.05
N TRP A 5 -22.65 -20.48 -11.18
CA TRP A 5 -24.05 -20.86 -10.91
C TRP A 5 -24.87 -19.78 -10.19
N LEU A 6 -24.24 -18.79 -9.56
CA LEU A 6 -24.95 -17.69 -8.89
C LEU A 6 -25.04 -16.43 -9.75
N THR A 7 -24.50 -16.44 -10.96
CA THR A 7 -24.52 -15.24 -11.79
C THR A 7 -25.88 -15.02 -12.43
N PRO A 8 -26.48 -13.84 -12.24
CA PRO A 8 -27.76 -13.52 -12.87
C PRO A 8 -27.61 -13.34 -14.38
N ARG A 9 -28.69 -13.60 -15.09
CA ARG A 9 -28.84 -13.23 -16.51
C ARG A 9 -29.64 -11.93 -16.57
N LEU A 10 -29.04 -10.89 -17.13
CA LEU A 10 -29.73 -9.61 -17.35
C LEU A 10 -30.20 -9.51 -18.77
N PRO A 11 -31.42 -8.95 -19.00
CA PRO A 11 -32.07 -8.93 -20.34
C PRO A 11 -31.19 -8.32 -21.44
N LEU A 12 -30.49 -7.25 -21.16
CA LEU A 12 -29.63 -6.52 -22.13
C LEU A 12 -28.18 -6.92 -22.12
N VAL A 13 -27.68 -7.48 -21.03
CA VAL A 13 -26.24 -7.77 -20.83
C VAL A 13 -25.97 -9.28 -21.00
N GLY A 14 -26.97 -10.12 -20.91
CA GLY A 14 -26.84 -11.57 -20.91
C GLY A 14 -26.31 -12.11 -19.58
N SER A 15 -25.60 -13.23 -19.61
CA SER A 15 -24.99 -13.82 -18.40
C SER A 15 -23.82 -12.97 -17.90
N LEU A 16 -23.76 -12.76 -16.57
CA LEU A 16 -22.63 -12.11 -15.88
C LEU A 16 -21.52 -13.11 -15.50
N ASP A 17 -21.58 -14.35 -16.01
CA ASP A 17 -20.61 -15.41 -15.74
C ASP A 17 -19.16 -14.98 -16.02
N PHE A 18 -18.94 -14.15 -17.04
CA PHE A 18 -17.62 -13.63 -17.37
C PHE A 18 -16.99 -12.84 -16.21
N LEU A 19 -17.76 -12.17 -15.35
CA LEU A 19 -17.25 -11.45 -14.18
C LEU A 19 -16.62 -12.40 -13.17
N MET A 20 -17.23 -13.55 -12.95
CA MET A 20 -16.70 -14.57 -12.04
C MET A 20 -15.50 -15.28 -12.67
N ARG A 21 -15.59 -15.64 -13.95
CA ARG A 21 -14.53 -16.36 -14.69
C ARG A 21 -13.27 -15.53 -14.90
N SER A 22 -13.36 -14.21 -14.94
CA SER A 22 -12.24 -13.28 -15.06
C SER A 22 -12.00 -12.43 -13.80
N GLY A 23 -12.60 -12.80 -12.66
CA GLY A 23 -12.52 -12.04 -11.40
C GLY A 23 -11.10 -11.77 -10.91
N TYR A 24 -10.15 -12.65 -11.19
CA TYR A 24 -8.74 -12.48 -10.84
C TYR A 24 -8.09 -11.23 -11.51
N VAL A 25 -8.61 -10.76 -12.64
CA VAL A 25 -8.11 -9.57 -13.35
C VAL A 25 -8.38 -8.28 -12.56
N HIS A 26 -9.41 -8.26 -11.69
CA HIS A 26 -9.70 -7.08 -10.88
C HIS A 26 -8.56 -6.74 -9.90
N VAL A 27 -7.66 -7.68 -9.62
CA VAL A 27 -6.43 -7.44 -8.88
C VAL A 27 -5.53 -6.43 -9.59
N ASP A 28 -5.47 -6.44 -10.92
CA ASP A 28 -4.72 -5.44 -11.70
C ASP A 28 -5.27 -4.02 -11.42
N GLY A 29 -6.60 -3.87 -11.28
CA GLY A 29 -7.24 -2.62 -10.87
C GLY A 29 -6.88 -2.18 -9.43
N MET A 30 -6.75 -3.12 -8.49
CA MET A 30 -6.30 -2.83 -7.12
C MET A 30 -4.86 -2.34 -7.09
N ILE A 31 -3.98 -2.98 -7.85
CA ILE A 31 -2.56 -2.58 -8.01
C ILE A 31 -2.46 -1.19 -8.64
N LEU A 32 -3.26 -0.89 -9.66
CA LEU A 32 -3.36 0.42 -10.26
C LEU A 32 -3.78 1.49 -9.25
N LEU A 33 -4.82 1.21 -8.45
CA LEU A 33 -5.27 2.11 -7.40
C LEU A 33 -4.20 2.34 -6.33
N SER A 34 -3.36 1.34 -6.02
CA SER A 34 -2.18 1.53 -5.18
C SER A 34 -1.23 2.56 -5.80
N GLY A 35 -0.88 2.43 -7.08
CA GLY A 35 -0.07 3.43 -7.80
C GLY A 35 -0.68 4.83 -7.76
N PHE A 36 -1.99 4.94 -8.01
CA PHE A 36 -2.73 6.20 -7.96
C PHE A 36 -2.71 6.86 -6.57
N LEU A 37 -3.14 6.11 -5.55
CA LEU A 37 -3.29 6.65 -4.19
C LEU A 37 -1.95 6.95 -3.52
N LEU A 38 -0.93 6.13 -3.75
CA LEU A 38 0.41 6.37 -3.22
C LEU A 38 1.05 7.61 -3.82
N PHE A 39 0.83 7.83 -5.12
CA PHE A 39 1.43 8.94 -5.82
C PHE A 39 0.64 10.25 -5.70
N LEU A 40 -0.63 10.20 -5.32
CA LEU A 40 -1.49 11.39 -5.20
C LEU A 40 -0.90 12.51 -4.31
N PRO A 41 -0.29 12.25 -3.14
CA PRO A 41 0.39 13.28 -2.36
C PRO A 41 1.59 13.90 -3.09
N TRP A 42 2.34 13.12 -3.86
CA TRP A 42 3.45 13.60 -4.71
C TRP A 42 2.94 14.44 -5.87
N ALA A 43 1.86 14.02 -6.53
CA ALA A 43 1.21 14.79 -7.59
C ALA A 43 0.74 16.17 -7.08
N ARG A 44 0.17 16.21 -5.87
CA ARG A 44 -0.22 17.47 -5.21
C ARG A 44 0.98 18.30 -4.81
N HIS A 45 2.07 17.70 -4.35
CA HIS A 45 3.33 18.42 -4.13
C HIS A 45 3.82 19.09 -5.43
N MET A 46 3.86 18.33 -6.53
CA MET A 46 4.37 18.80 -7.83
C MET A 46 3.50 19.89 -8.46
N LEU A 47 2.17 19.80 -8.34
CA LEU A 47 1.22 20.64 -9.07
C LEU A 47 0.55 21.71 -8.19
N GLU A 48 0.59 21.57 -6.88
CA GLU A 48 -0.04 22.50 -5.92
C GLU A 48 0.95 23.14 -4.95
N GLY A 49 2.23 22.74 -4.99
CA GLY A 49 3.24 23.26 -4.05
C GLY A 49 3.05 22.78 -2.60
N ARG A 50 2.28 21.71 -2.36
CA ARG A 50 2.13 21.16 -1.01
C ARG A 50 3.46 20.64 -0.46
N PRO A 51 3.62 20.51 0.87
CA PRO A 51 4.83 19.94 1.45
C PRO A 51 5.20 18.60 0.83
N MET A 52 6.50 18.35 0.69
CA MET A 52 7.00 17.08 0.15
C MET A 52 6.63 15.91 1.08
N PRO A 53 6.09 14.81 0.53
CA PRO A 53 5.77 13.65 1.34
C PRO A 53 7.00 13.05 2.02
N ASP A 54 6.91 12.85 3.33
CA ASP A 54 7.97 12.22 4.10
C ASP A 54 8.03 10.72 3.84
N THR A 55 9.21 10.25 3.44
CA THR A 55 9.49 8.83 3.13
C THR A 55 9.37 7.94 4.36
N ARG A 56 9.81 8.41 5.53
CA ARG A 56 9.72 7.64 6.78
C ARG A 56 8.24 7.44 7.17
N ALA A 57 7.48 8.53 7.19
CA ALA A 57 6.04 8.46 7.47
C ALA A 57 5.27 7.62 6.43
N PHE A 58 5.76 7.52 5.18
CA PHE A 58 5.22 6.61 4.19
C PHE A 58 5.37 5.14 4.63
N TYR A 59 6.60 4.70 4.99
CA TYR A 59 6.84 3.33 5.43
C TYR A 59 6.11 3.00 6.74
N GLU A 60 6.12 3.89 7.71
CA GLU A 60 5.41 3.72 8.98
C GLU A 60 3.92 3.44 8.77
N ARG A 61 3.27 4.19 7.88
CA ARG A 61 1.85 3.96 7.53
C ARG A 61 1.60 2.62 6.83
N ARG A 62 2.52 2.15 5.99
CA ARG A 62 2.38 0.84 5.30
C ARG A 62 2.56 -0.30 6.27
N ILE A 63 3.60 -0.24 7.11
CA ILE A 63 3.84 -1.24 8.16
C ILE A 63 2.64 -1.33 9.10
N GLN A 64 2.14 -0.20 9.60
CA GLN A 64 0.98 -0.17 10.50
C GLN A 64 -0.28 -0.82 9.90
N ARG A 65 -0.49 -0.66 8.60
CA ARG A 65 -1.69 -1.14 7.93
C ARG A 65 -1.62 -2.61 7.52
N ILE A 66 -0.46 -3.08 7.05
CA ILE A 66 -0.36 -4.39 6.39
C ILE A 66 0.20 -5.45 7.33
N VAL A 67 1.36 -5.16 7.94
CA VAL A 67 2.15 -6.17 8.66
C VAL A 67 1.37 -6.85 9.79
N PRO A 68 0.63 -6.16 10.67
CA PRO A 68 -0.02 -6.82 11.80
C PRO A 68 -1.05 -7.86 11.37
N SER A 69 -1.99 -7.49 10.50
CA SER A 69 -3.03 -8.42 10.03
C SER A 69 -2.44 -9.56 9.21
N TYR A 70 -1.50 -9.24 8.33
CA TYR A 70 -0.87 -10.22 7.48
C TYR A 70 -0.10 -11.27 8.29
N TYR A 71 0.70 -10.85 9.27
CA TYR A 71 1.46 -11.79 10.10
C TYR A 71 0.54 -12.63 11.01
N VAL A 72 -0.45 -12.01 11.65
CA VAL A 72 -1.42 -12.76 12.48
C VAL A 72 -2.20 -13.76 11.64
N PHE A 73 -2.63 -13.37 10.43
CA PHE A 73 -3.31 -14.29 9.51
C PHE A 73 -2.40 -15.45 9.08
N THR A 74 -1.19 -15.16 8.61
CA THR A 74 -0.22 -16.15 8.12
C THR A 74 0.18 -17.13 9.24
N LEU A 75 0.50 -16.63 10.42
CA LEU A 75 0.83 -17.46 11.58
C LEU A 75 -0.40 -18.23 12.09
N GLY A 76 -1.59 -17.63 12.02
CA GLY A 76 -2.84 -18.32 12.31
C GLY A 76 -3.07 -19.51 11.36
N MET A 77 -2.89 -19.34 10.06
CA MET A 77 -2.97 -20.43 9.07
C MET A 77 -1.93 -21.50 9.33
N LEU A 78 -0.71 -21.10 9.70
CA LEU A 78 0.33 -22.06 10.08
C LEU A 78 -0.08 -22.91 11.28
N LEU A 79 -0.47 -22.27 12.39
CA LEU A 79 -0.70 -22.93 13.68
C LEU A 79 -2.02 -23.71 13.73
N PHE A 80 -3.07 -23.22 13.07
CA PHE A 80 -4.41 -23.83 13.15
C PHE A 80 -4.80 -24.67 11.94
N VAL A 81 -4.07 -24.52 10.82
CA VAL A 81 -4.38 -25.26 9.59
C VAL A 81 -3.19 -26.12 9.14
N ALA A 82 -2.05 -25.50 8.81
CA ALA A 82 -0.97 -26.22 8.15
C ALA A 82 -0.30 -27.28 9.03
N LEU A 83 0.02 -26.93 10.28
CA LEU A 83 0.68 -27.86 11.22
C LEU A 83 -0.26 -28.98 11.73
N PRO A 84 -1.52 -28.70 12.19
CA PRO A 84 -2.38 -29.76 12.70
C PRO A 84 -2.81 -30.78 11.64
N HIS A 85 -2.79 -30.38 10.36
CA HIS A 85 -3.18 -31.25 9.25
C HIS A 85 -1.99 -31.76 8.43
N GLU A 86 -0.76 -31.53 8.92
CA GLU A 86 0.49 -32.02 8.31
C GLU A 86 0.59 -31.68 6.81
N LEU A 87 0.20 -30.44 6.45
CA LEU A 87 0.08 -30.05 5.04
C LEU A 87 1.43 -29.78 4.35
N TYR A 88 2.53 -29.79 5.09
CA TYR A 88 3.87 -29.65 4.52
C TYR A 88 4.47 -31.01 4.15
N SER A 89 5.03 -31.12 2.96
CA SER A 89 5.72 -32.31 2.47
C SER A 89 7.04 -32.57 3.20
N SER A 90 7.63 -31.57 3.84
CA SER A 90 8.82 -31.68 4.69
C SER A 90 8.92 -30.50 5.66
N PRO A 91 9.61 -30.64 6.81
CA PRO A 91 9.86 -29.54 7.73
C PRO A 91 10.62 -28.37 7.07
N GLN A 92 11.54 -28.66 6.14
CA GLN A 92 12.31 -27.66 5.40
C GLN A 92 11.40 -26.78 4.55
N ASN A 93 10.39 -27.37 3.88
CA ASN A 93 9.40 -26.62 3.12
C ASN A 93 8.56 -25.71 4.02
N GLY A 94 8.20 -26.17 5.22
CA GLY A 94 7.49 -25.36 6.20
C GLY A 94 8.29 -24.15 6.66
N ILE A 95 9.56 -24.35 7.03
CA ILE A 95 10.47 -23.28 7.46
C ILE A 95 10.66 -22.26 6.32
N LYS A 96 10.92 -22.75 5.10
CA LYS A 96 11.08 -21.90 3.92
C LYS A 96 9.81 -21.09 3.63
N ASP A 97 8.64 -21.72 3.70
CA ASP A 97 7.36 -21.09 3.42
C ASP A 97 7.07 -19.95 4.43
N VAL A 98 7.23 -20.23 5.72
CA VAL A 98 7.09 -19.19 6.76
C VAL A 98 8.07 -18.05 6.56
N PHE A 99 9.35 -18.35 6.33
CA PHE A 99 10.38 -17.33 6.14
C PHE A 99 10.08 -16.42 4.94
N LEU A 100 9.71 -17.00 3.79
CA LEU A 100 9.42 -16.23 2.58
C LEU A 100 8.12 -15.43 2.71
N HIS A 101 7.11 -15.92 3.42
CA HIS A 101 5.91 -15.15 3.74
C HIS A 101 6.21 -13.97 4.67
N LEU A 102 6.98 -14.17 5.75
CA LEU A 102 7.34 -13.09 6.67
C LEU A 102 8.25 -12.02 6.04
N THR A 103 8.99 -12.38 4.99
CA THR A 103 9.83 -11.44 4.21
C THR A 103 9.15 -10.88 2.97
N PHE A 104 7.90 -11.27 2.67
CA PHE A 104 7.15 -10.87 1.46
C PHE A 104 7.83 -11.30 0.15
N LEU A 105 8.52 -12.42 0.17
CA LEU A 105 9.23 -13.01 -0.98
C LEU A 105 8.61 -14.35 -1.43
N GLN A 106 7.45 -14.73 -0.92
CA GLN A 106 6.79 -16.02 -1.21
C GLN A 106 6.47 -16.23 -2.70
N ASN A 107 6.37 -15.17 -3.49
CA ASN A 107 6.16 -15.28 -4.94
C ASN A 107 7.45 -15.55 -5.75
N GLN A 108 8.62 -15.65 -5.10
CA GLN A 108 9.89 -15.92 -5.76
C GLN A 108 10.25 -17.43 -5.82
N ASP A 109 9.52 -18.26 -5.09
CA ASP A 109 9.74 -19.71 -5.03
C ASP A 109 8.47 -20.48 -5.41
N ALA A 110 8.62 -21.53 -6.22
CA ALA A 110 7.49 -22.27 -6.78
C ALA A 110 6.63 -22.95 -5.71
N TYR A 111 7.25 -23.54 -4.68
CA TYR A 111 6.50 -24.17 -3.62
C TYR A 111 5.69 -23.16 -2.80
N THR A 112 6.33 -22.08 -2.36
CA THR A 112 5.72 -21.07 -1.50
C THR A 112 4.72 -20.18 -2.22
N TYR A 113 4.75 -20.18 -3.56
CA TYR A 113 3.79 -19.42 -4.37
C TYR A 113 2.61 -20.29 -4.85
N LEU A 114 2.88 -21.52 -5.33
CA LEU A 114 1.86 -22.33 -5.98
C LEU A 114 1.24 -23.39 -5.07
N SER A 115 1.96 -23.83 -4.03
CA SER A 115 1.59 -24.98 -3.20
C SER A 115 1.53 -24.68 -1.70
N THR A 116 1.68 -23.41 -1.30
CA THR A 116 1.64 -23.02 0.12
C THR A 116 0.29 -23.30 0.77
N PRO A 117 0.27 -23.93 1.97
CA PRO A 117 -0.95 -24.09 2.75
C PRO A 117 -1.34 -22.82 3.54
N ILE A 118 -0.47 -21.82 3.68
CA ILE A 118 -0.66 -20.66 4.57
C ILE A 118 -1.16 -19.40 3.88
N GLY A 119 -1.38 -19.43 2.57
CA GLY A 119 -2.01 -18.28 1.93
C GLY A 119 -1.70 -18.07 0.47
N VAL A 120 -2.28 -18.83 -0.44
CA VAL A 120 -2.07 -18.70 -1.89
C VAL A 120 -2.43 -17.30 -2.41
N ALA A 121 -3.48 -16.64 -1.88
CA ALA A 121 -3.88 -15.28 -2.29
C ALA A 121 -2.88 -14.19 -1.85
N SER A 122 -1.96 -14.49 -0.94
CA SER A 122 -1.04 -13.50 -0.36
C SER A 122 0.03 -12.96 -1.32
N TRP A 123 0.17 -13.52 -2.52
CA TRP A 123 1.12 -13.06 -3.53
C TRP A 123 0.95 -11.57 -3.91
N THR A 124 -0.26 -11.05 -3.86
CA THR A 124 -0.52 -9.62 -4.15
C THR A 124 0.11 -8.71 -3.11
N ILE A 125 0.11 -9.14 -1.84
CA ILE A 125 0.76 -8.41 -0.75
C ILE A 125 2.28 -8.41 -0.95
N ALA A 126 2.85 -9.54 -1.41
CA ALA A 126 4.26 -9.59 -1.76
C ALA A 126 4.59 -8.58 -2.88
N VAL A 127 3.81 -8.56 -3.96
CA VAL A 127 3.98 -7.60 -5.07
C VAL A 127 3.88 -6.15 -4.58
N GLU A 128 2.88 -5.85 -3.75
CA GLU A 128 2.71 -4.50 -3.18
C GLU A 128 3.87 -4.11 -2.27
N MET A 129 4.31 -4.99 -1.37
CA MET A 129 5.42 -4.70 -0.46
C MET A 129 6.74 -4.52 -1.20
N GLN A 130 7.01 -5.32 -2.23
CA GLN A 130 8.16 -5.14 -3.12
C GLN A 130 8.11 -3.79 -3.85
N PHE A 131 6.93 -3.40 -4.34
CA PHE A 131 6.75 -2.08 -4.95
C PHE A 131 6.94 -0.95 -3.93
N TYR A 132 6.44 -1.07 -2.70
CA TYR A 132 6.60 -0.05 -1.68
C TYR A 132 8.07 0.22 -1.33
N LEU A 133 8.95 -0.80 -1.39
CA LEU A 133 10.38 -0.60 -1.17
C LEU A 133 10.99 0.38 -2.18
N ILE A 134 10.62 0.28 -3.45
CA ILE A 134 11.17 1.13 -4.53
C ILE A 134 10.34 2.39 -4.79
N PHE A 135 9.09 2.47 -4.30
CA PHE A 135 8.17 3.55 -4.61
C PHE A 135 8.72 4.95 -4.31
N PRO A 136 9.35 5.26 -3.15
CA PRO A 136 9.86 6.60 -2.90
C PRO A 136 10.98 7.01 -3.88
N LEU A 137 11.74 6.05 -4.40
CA LEU A 137 12.75 6.28 -5.43
C LEU A 137 12.08 6.63 -6.76
N LEU A 138 11.10 5.84 -7.17
CA LEU A 138 10.31 6.08 -8.39
C LEU A 138 9.59 7.43 -8.32
N ALA A 139 8.97 7.76 -7.20
CA ALA A 139 8.26 9.03 -7.01
C ALA A 139 9.20 10.24 -7.11
N ARG A 140 10.45 10.15 -6.58
CA ARG A 140 11.48 11.17 -6.78
C ARG A 140 11.93 11.25 -8.24
N GLY A 141 12.04 10.11 -8.92
CA GLY A 141 12.34 10.02 -10.34
C GLY A 141 11.29 10.74 -11.16
N VAL A 142 10.00 10.48 -10.91
CA VAL A 142 8.88 11.16 -11.59
C VAL A 142 8.87 12.66 -11.27
N LYS A 143 9.22 13.06 -10.05
CA LYS A 143 9.36 14.50 -9.74
C LYS A 143 10.45 15.18 -10.58
N ARG A 144 11.58 14.51 -10.82
CA ARG A 144 12.73 15.06 -11.59
C ARG A 144 12.50 15.00 -13.09
N GLN A 145 12.11 13.84 -13.60
CA GLN A 145 11.93 13.56 -15.03
C GLN A 145 10.69 12.67 -15.23
N PRO A 146 9.49 13.27 -15.24
CA PRO A 146 8.23 12.52 -15.23
C PRO A 146 8.08 11.60 -16.46
N THR A 147 8.32 12.11 -17.66
CA THR A 147 8.18 11.34 -18.91
C THR A 147 9.16 10.17 -18.98
N LEU A 148 10.42 10.39 -18.63
CA LEU A 148 11.46 9.35 -18.65
C LEU A 148 11.14 8.25 -17.62
N THR A 149 10.88 8.63 -16.38
CA THR A 149 10.64 7.64 -15.31
C THR A 149 9.40 6.81 -15.56
N LEU A 150 8.28 7.45 -15.92
CA LEU A 150 7.04 6.73 -16.23
C LEU A 150 7.17 5.90 -17.51
N GLY A 151 7.86 6.42 -18.53
CA GLY A 151 8.17 5.69 -19.75
C GLY A 151 9.02 4.44 -19.50
N LEU A 152 10.05 4.55 -18.66
CA LEU A 152 10.88 3.40 -18.28
C LEU A 152 10.09 2.36 -17.47
N MET A 153 9.19 2.77 -16.58
CA MET A 153 8.31 1.83 -15.85
C MET A 153 7.39 1.09 -16.82
N ILE A 154 6.77 1.79 -17.77
CA ILE A 154 5.90 1.18 -18.78
C ILE A 154 6.71 0.21 -19.64
N LEU A 155 7.85 0.66 -20.17
CA LEU A 155 8.73 -0.16 -21.00
C LEU A 155 9.20 -1.42 -20.25
N ALA A 156 9.63 -1.28 -19.00
CA ALA A 156 10.07 -2.41 -18.18
C ALA A 156 8.97 -3.45 -17.98
N GLY A 157 7.73 -3.03 -17.69
CA GLY A 157 6.59 -3.94 -17.57
C GLY A 157 6.25 -4.66 -18.89
N LEU A 158 6.25 -3.92 -20.01
CA LEU A 158 6.00 -4.49 -21.33
C LEU A 158 7.11 -5.45 -21.76
N CYS A 159 8.38 -5.05 -21.61
CA CYS A 159 9.54 -5.88 -21.96
C CYS A 159 9.59 -7.16 -21.10
N TYR A 160 9.35 -7.05 -19.79
CA TYR A 160 9.28 -8.23 -18.92
C TYR A 160 8.26 -9.24 -19.44
N ARG A 161 7.00 -8.82 -19.64
CA ARG A 161 5.95 -9.71 -20.13
C ARG A 161 6.21 -10.21 -21.54
N GLY A 162 6.69 -9.36 -22.45
CA GLY A 162 7.04 -9.75 -23.81
C GLY A 162 8.14 -10.81 -23.83
N TYR A 163 9.18 -10.66 -23.03
CA TYR A 163 10.25 -11.64 -22.89
C TYR A 163 9.74 -12.98 -22.37
N GLN A 164 8.91 -12.98 -21.31
CA GLN A 164 8.35 -14.21 -20.75
C GLN A 164 7.43 -14.93 -21.74
N LEU A 165 6.58 -14.18 -22.46
CA LEU A 165 5.69 -14.75 -23.50
C LEU A 165 6.47 -15.35 -24.67
N TRP A 166 7.64 -14.81 -24.98
CA TRP A 166 8.49 -15.33 -26.04
C TRP A 166 9.31 -16.56 -25.63
N THR A 167 9.75 -16.63 -24.37
CA THR A 167 10.70 -17.65 -23.90
C THR A 167 10.07 -18.83 -23.20
N LEU A 168 8.86 -18.68 -22.61
CA LEU A 168 8.23 -19.70 -21.77
C LEU A 168 6.94 -20.23 -22.39
N SER A 169 6.58 -21.45 -22.04
CA SER A 169 5.29 -22.09 -22.31
C SER A 169 4.40 -22.21 -21.05
N ASP A 170 5.01 -22.11 -19.88
CA ASP A 170 4.33 -22.07 -18.56
C ASP A 170 4.59 -20.71 -17.89
N TYR A 171 3.52 -20.02 -17.55
CA TYR A 171 3.57 -18.66 -16.99
C TYR A 171 3.23 -18.60 -15.50
N ASN A 172 3.04 -19.75 -14.84
CA ASN A 172 2.60 -19.80 -13.43
C ASN A 172 3.48 -18.96 -12.52
N MET A 173 4.80 -19.02 -12.67
CA MET A 173 5.75 -18.29 -11.83
C MET A 173 5.93 -16.82 -12.21
N VAL A 174 5.63 -16.44 -13.43
CA VAL A 174 6.03 -15.11 -13.96
C VAL A 174 4.88 -14.14 -14.14
N VAL A 175 3.65 -14.64 -14.27
CA VAL A 175 2.46 -13.82 -14.55
C VAL A 175 2.20 -12.76 -13.48
N ASN A 176 2.52 -13.05 -12.22
CA ASN A 176 2.22 -12.21 -11.06
C ASN A 176 3.47 -11.75 -10.28
N GLN A 177 4.58 -11.57 -10.98
CA GLN A 177 5.78 -10.94 -10.40
C GLN A 177 5.68 -9.41 -10.43
N MET A 178 6.32 -8.73 -9.49
CA MET A 178 6.27 -7.27 -9.39
C MET A 178 6.65 -6.53 -10.69
N PRO A 179 7.69 -6.93 -11.44
CA PRO A 179 8.02 -6.29 -12.72
C PRO A 179 6.89 -6.34 -13.74
N ALA A 180 6.06 -7.39 -13.71
CA ALA A 180 4.92 -7.54 -14.63
C ALA A 180 3.83 -6.47 -14.42
N PHE A 181 3.88 -5.70 -13.33
CA PHE A 181 2.90 -4.67 -12.97
C PHE A 181 3.46 -3.24 -13.01
N LEU A 182 4.71 -3.03 -13.42
CA LEU A 182 5.31 -1.69 -13.39
C LEU A 182 4.56 -0.68 -14.27
N ASP A 183 4.06 -1.10 -15.43
CA ASP A 183 3.21 -0.25 -16.27
C ASP A 183 1.84 0.02 -15.65
N VAL A 184 1.26 -0.94 -14.94
CA VAL A 184 -0.01 -0.75 -14.21
C VAL A 184 0.15 0.31 -13.12
N TYR A 185 1.23 0.24 -12.33
CA TYR A 185 1.57 1.26 -11.35
C TYR A 185 1.82 2.63 -12.01
N ALA A 186 2.55 2.66 -13.15
CA ALA A 186 2.83 3.89 -13.88
C ALA A 186 1.54 4.55 -14.38
N VAL A 187 0.60 3.80 -14.94
CA VAL A 187 -0.73 4.31 -15.35
C VAL A 187 -1.46 4.89 -14.15
N GLY A 188 -1.44 4.22 -12.99
CA GLY A 188 -2.00 4.76 -11.75
C GLY A 188 -1.38 6.11 -11.35
N MET A 189 -0.04 6.23 -11.45
CA MET A 189 0.67 7.49 -11.16
C MET A 189 0.33 8.60 -12.17
N ILE A 190 0.20 8.27 -13.46
CA ILE A 190 -0.26 9.20 -14.50
C ILE A 190 -1.67 9.70 -14.20
N CYS A 191 -2.58 8.79 -13.83
CA CYS A 191 -3.94 9.15 -13.45
C CYS A 191 -3.99 10.06 -12.22
N ALA A 192 -3.06 9.91 -11.25
CA ALA A 192 -2.97 10.83 -10.11
C ALA A 192 -2.56 12.25 -10.53
N LEU A 193 -1.61 12.40 -11.46
CA LEU A 193 -1.26 13.72 -12.04
C LEU A 193 -2.43 14.33 -12.79
N ALA A 194 -3.09 13.54 -13.63
CA ALA A 194 -4.26 13.99 -14.39
C ALA A 194 -5.41 14.40 -13.46
N TYR A 195 -5.66 13.63 -12.40
CA TYR A 195 -6.68 13.92 -11.40
C TYR A 195 -6.48 15.30 -10.77
N VAL A 196 -5.28 15.61 -10.28
CA VAL A 196 -4.98 16.89 -9.62
C VAL A 196 -5.14 18.07 -10.59
N ARG A 197 -4.75 17.89 -11.87
CA ARG A 197 -4.96 18.93 -12.89
C ARG A 197 -6.45 19.17 -13.18
N LEU A 198 -7.22 18.10 -13.36
CA LEU A 198 -8.65 18.17 -13.67
C LEU A 198 -9.47 18.69 -12.48
N GLU A 199 -9.11 18.33 -11.26
CA GLU A 199 -9.79 18.79 -10.04
C GLU A 199 -9.78 20.32 -9.95
N LYS A 200 -8.65 20.96 -10.27
CA LYS A 200 -8.52 22.43 -10.27
C LYS A 200 -9.28 23.12 -11.40
N GLY A 201 -9.23 22.57 -12.61
CA GLY A 201 -9.72 23.24 -13.80
C GLY A 201 -11.19 22.97 -14.13
N LEU A 202 -11.55 21.72 -14.23
CA LEU A 202 -12.81 21.27 -14.83
C LEU A 202 -13.76 20.56 -13.87
N GLY A 203 -13.27 20.02 -12.74
CA GLY A 203 -14.01 19.08 -11.90
C GLY A 203 -15.35 19.58 -11.35
N ARG A 204 -15.55 20.91 -11.28
CA ARG A 204 -16.81 21.50 -10.80
C ARG A 204 -17.77 21.90 -11.92
N ARG A 205 -17.39 21.79 -13.20
CA ARG A 205 -18.22 22.22 -14.33
C ARG A 205 -19.23 21.11 -14.67
N GLY A 206 -20.53 21.46 -14.75
CA GLY A 206 -21.62 20.51 -14.97
C GLY A 206 -21.49 19.72 -16.28
N TRP A 207 -21.11 20.40 -17.40
CA TRP A 207 -20.86 19.72 -18.66
C TRP A 207 -19.75 18.66 -18.57
N PHE A 208 -18.68 18.96 -17.80
CA PHE A 208 -17.58 18.01 -17.60
C PHE A 208 -18.03 16.81 -16.78
N GLN A 209 -18.90 17.00 -15.78
CA GLN A 209 -19.48 15.89 -14.98
C GLN A 209 -20.36 14.98 -15.85
N ALA A 210 -21.14 15.53 -16.76
CA ALA A 210 -21.92 14.75 -17.73
C ALA A 210 -20.99 13.95 -18.65
N LEU A 211 -19.97 14.60 -19.22
CA LEU A 211 -18.99 13.94 -20.09
C LEU A 211 -18.19 12.86 -19.36
N ALA A 212 -17.80 13.09 -18.12
CA ALA A 212 -17.12 12.10 -17.27
C ALA A 212 -18.04 10.89 -17.00
N THR A 213 -19.33 11.11 -16.83
CA THR A 213 -20.30 10.03 -16.63
C THR A 213 -20.47 9.20 -17.90
N LEU A 214 -20.58 9.85 -19.06
CA LEU A 214 -20.64 9.14 -20.37
C LEU A 214 -19.33 8.37 -20.62
N GLY A 215 -18.19 8.98 -20.34
CA GLY A 215 -16.89 8.35 -20.43
C GLY A 215 -16.77 7.13 -19.51
N LEU A 216 -17.29 7.21 -18.27
CA LEU A 216 -17.34 6.06 -17.35
C LEU A 216 -18.16 4.91 -17.92
N VAL A 217 -19.33 5.19 -18.51
CA VAL A 217 -20.17 4.16 -19.17
C VAL A 217 -19.43 3.50 -20.32
N ALA A 218 -18.75 4.27 -21.16
CA ALA A 218 -17.95 3.75 -22.26
C ALA A 218 -16.79 2.86 -21.77
N LEU A 219 -16.09 3.30 -20.68
CA LEU A 219 -15.01 2.51 -20.08
C LEU A 219 -15.51 1.21 -19.45
N LEU A 220 -16.66 1.23 -18.79
CA LEU A 220 -17.28 0.03 -18.24
C LEU A 220 -17.71 -0.94 -19.35
N TRP A 221 -18.23 -0.41 -20.47
CA TRP A 221 -18.55 -1.23 -21.64
C TRP A 221 -17.27 -1.88 -22.23
N GLY A 222 -16.22 -1.10 -22.43
CA GLY A 222 -14.92 -1.61 -22.89
C GLY A 222 -14.32 -2.64 -21.93
N LEU A 223 -14.41 -2.40 -20.62
CA LEU A 223 -13.98 -3.34 -19.59
C LEU A 223 -14.78 -4.65 -19.67
N THR A 224 -16.11 -4.56 -19.85
CA THR A 224 -16.96 -5.74 -20.03
C THR A 224 -16.56 -6.56 -21.25
N ALA A 225 -16.28 -5.90 -22.37
CA ALA A 225 -15.84 -6.58 -23.60
C ALA A 225 -14.48 -7.30 -23.38
N LEU A 226 -13.54 -6.65 -22.72
CA LEU A 226 -12.22 -7.22 -22.45
C LEU A 226 -12.27 -8.37 -21.43
N LEU A 227 -13.12 -8.26 -20.40
CA LEU A 227 -13.36 -9.33 -19.43
C LEU A 227 -14.00 -10.55 -20.08
N ARG A 228 -14.95 -10.37 -21.02
CA ARG A 228 -15.54 -11.47 -21.81
C ARG A 228 -14.50 -12.16 -22.67
N ALA A 229 -13.63 -11.40 -23.35
CA ALA A 229 -12.53 -11.94 -24.13
C ALA A 229 -11.53 -12.73 -23.25
N GLN A 230 -11.28 -12.27 -22.04
CA GLN A 230 -10.43 -12.97 -21.07
C GLN A 230 -11.10 -14.26 -20.56
N ALA A 231 -12.38 -14.21 -20.23
CA ALA A 231 -13.15 -15.35 -19.75
C ALA A 231 -13.31 -16.47 -20.80
N ALA A 232 -13.21 -16.12 -22.08
CA ALA A 232 -13.29 -17.06 -23.19
C ALA A 232 -11.97 -17.81 -23.47
N SER A 233 -10.86 -17.45 -22.80
CA SER A 233 -9.55 -18.10 -23.01
C SER A 233 -9.58 -19.57 -22.59
N PRO A 234 -9.21 -20.54 -23.45
CA PRO A 234 -9.28 -21.95 -23.16
C PRO A 234 -8.02 -22.43 -22.41
N GLY A 235 -8.20 -23.08 -21.26
CA GLY A 235 -7.11 -23.66 -20.48
C GLY A 235 -6.20 -22.65 -19.77
N ASN A 236 -5.40 -23.15 -18.83
CA ASN A 236 -4.65 -22.31 -17.89
C ASN A 236 -3.56 -21.46 -18.58
N ALA A 237 -2.80 -22.05 -19.49
CA ALA A 237 -1.75 -21.33 -20.21
C ALA A 237 -2.31 -20.18 -21.07
N ALA A 238 -3.42 -20.40 -21.79
CA ALA A 238 -4.08 -19.35 -22.57
C ALA A 238 -4.70 -18.25 -21.69
N ILE A 239 -5.21 -18.59 -20.50
CA ILE A 239 -5.70 -17.65 -19.51
C ILE A 239 -4.56 -16.74 -19.04
N GLN A 240 -3.41 -17.29 -18.68
CA GLN A 240 -2.25 -16.54 -18.18
C GLN A 240 -1.58 -15.71 -19.28
N ALA A 241 -1.37 -16.27 -20.48
CA ALA A 241 -0.89 -15.52 -21.63
C ALA A 241 -1.85 -14.36 -21.97
N GLY A 242 -3.15 -14.65 -22.02
CA GLY A 242 -4.18 -13.64 -22.25
C GLY A 242 -4.16 -12.53 -21.18
N GLN A 243 -3.96 -12.86 -19.91
CA GLN A 243 -3.81 -11.89 -18.82
C GLN A 243 -2.59 -11.00 -19.06
N MET A 244 -1.43 -11.57 -19.40
CA MET A 244 -0.20 -10.81 -19.64
C MET A 244 -0.32 -9.87 -20.84
N ILE A 245 -0.94 -10.32 -21.94
CA ILE A 245 -1.16 -9.53 -23.15
C ILE A 245 -2.16 -8.41 -22.93
N ARG A 246 -3.27 -8.70 -22.21
CA ARG A 246 -4.38 -7.75 -22.02
C ARG A 246 -4.15 -6.80 -20.83
N ARG A 247 -3.18 -7.04 -19.96
CA ARG A 247 -2.89 -6.24 -18.77
C ARG A 247 -2.74 -4.73 -19.04
N PRO A 248 -2.02 -4.26 -20.09
CA PRO A 248 -1.94 -2.83 -20.39
C PRO A 248 -3.30 -2.21 -20.71
N PHE A 249 -4.16 -2.94 -21.42
CA PHE A 249 -5.50 -2.47 -21.77
C PHE A 249 -6.41 -2.43 -20.53
N PHE A 250 -6.32 -3.44 -19.64
CA PHE A 250 -6.98 -3.41 -18.34
C PHE A 250 -6.50 -2.22 -17.51
N ALA A 251 -5.19 -1.95 -17.50
CA ALA A 251 -4.65 -0.80 -16.79
C ALA A 251 -5.20 0.53 -17.31
N LEU A 252 -5.33 0.71 -18.61
CA LEU A 252 -5.92 1.91 -19.20
C LEU A 252 -7.41 2.06 -18.84
N LEU A 253 -8.19 0.98 -18.89
CA LEU A 253 -9.61 0.99 -18.54
C LEU A 253 -9.81 1.26 -17.04
N TYR A 254 -9.12 0.55 -16.15
CA TYR A 254 -9.19 0.82 -14.71
C TYR A 254 -8.66 2.20 -14.35
N GLY A 255 -7.59 2.67 -15.02
CA GLY A 255 -7.06 4.01 -14.84
C GLY A 255 -8.05 5.10 -15.23
N GLY A 256 -8.71 4.93 -16.37
CA GLY A 256 -9.78 5.81 -16.82
C GLY A 256 -10.97 5.83 -15.84
N ILE A 257 -11.40 4.65 -15.36
CA ILE A 257 -12.46 4.54 -14.35
C ILE A 257 -12.05 5.26 -13.06
N ALA A 258 -10.85 4.99 -12.53
CA ALA A 258 -10.35 5.64 -11.31
C ALA A 258 -10.25 7.15 -11.47
N LEU A 259 -9.86 7.63 -12.66
CA LEU A 259 -9.73 9.05 -12.98
C LEU A 259 -11.10 9.75 -13.10
N LEU A 260 -12.06 9.15 -13.83
CA LEU A 260 -13.33 9.81 -14.14
C LEU A 260 -14.37 9.70 -13.04
N LEU A 261 -14.39 8.59 -12.28
CA LEU A 261 -15.41 8.33 -11.25
C LEU A 261 -15.57 9.49 -10.24
N PRO A 262 -14.51 10.15 -9.73
CA PRO A 262 -14.65 11.28 -8.82
C PRO A 262 -15.31 12.53 -9.45
N PHE A 263 -15.32 12.61 -10.77
CA PHE A 263 -15.90 13.73 -11.53
C PHE A 263 -17.29 13.45 -12.10
N CYS A 264 -17.81 12.23 -11.96
CA CYS A 264 -19.14 11.88 -12.45
C CYS A 264 -20.26 12.67 -11.76
N LEU A 265 -21.46 12.63 -12.33
CA LEU A 265 -22.67 13.17 -11.73
C LEU A 265 -22.89 12.66 -10.30
N ARG A 266 -23.51 13.49 -9.48
CA ARG A 266 -23.70 13.23 -8.04
C ARG A 266 -24.29 11.86 -7.70
N PRO A 267 -25.32 11.34 -8.41
CA PRO A 267 -25.86 10.00 -8.12
C PRO A 267 -24.81 8.89 -8.28
N VAL A 268 -24.02 8.94 -9.37
CA VAL A 268 -22.96 7.94 -9.62
C VAL A 268 -21.89 8.00 -8.53
N ARG A 269 -21.44 9.21 -8.17
CA ARG A 269 -20.47 9.38 -7.07
C ARG A 269 -21.00 8.88 -5.74
N PHE A 270 -22.30 9.07 -5.46
CA PHE A 270 -22.94 8.58 -4.24
C PHE A 270 -22.96 7.05 -4.18
N LEU A 271 -23.20 6.37 -5.32
CA LEU A 271 -23.20 4.90 -5.37
C LEU A 271 -21.86 4.31 -4.87
N PHE A 272 -20.73 4.92 -5.22
CA PHE A 272 -19.39 4.43 -4.85
C PHE A 272 -18.79 5.14 -3.63
N GLY A 273 -19.30 6.29 -3.22
CA GLY A 273 -18.76 7.12 -2.15
C GLY A 273 -19.56 7.11 -0.83
N ASN A 274 -20.54 6.23 -0.68
CA ASN A 274 -21.40 6.14 0.50
C ASN A 274 -20.71 5.47 1.71
N ARG A 275 -21.40 5.46 2.86
CA ARG A 275 -20.85 4.89 4.11
C ARG A 275 -20.60 3.39 4.03
N VAL A 276 -21.45 2.65 3.30
CA VAL A 276 -21.32 1.20 3.12
C VAL A 276 -20.06 0.88 2.32
N MET A 277 -19.84 1.57 1.19
CA MET A 277 -18.63 1.38 0.38
C MET A 277 -17.35 1.73 1.14
N LYS A 278 -17.38 2.79 1.97
CA LYS A 278 -16.23 3.14 2.85
C LYS A 278 -15.96 2.06 3.88
N PHE A 279 -17.00 1.47 4.47
CA PHE A 279 -16.87 0.37 5.41
C PHE A 279 -16.27 -0.86 4.74
N LEU A 280 -16.81 -1.29 3.58
CA LEU A 280 -16.29 -2.42 2.82
C LEU A 280 -14.85 -2.20 2.36
N ALA A 281 -14.51 -1.00 1.90
CA ALA A 281 -13.14 -0.63 1.54
C ALA A 281 -12.18 -0.73 2.74
N GLY A 282 -12.65 -0.44 3.96
CA GLY A 282 -11.87 -0.61 5.19
C GLY A 282 -11.57 -2.07 5.54
N LEU A 283 -12.39 -3.01 5.07
CA LEU A 283 -12.24 -4.46 5.31
C LEU A 283 -11.52 -5.18 4.17
N SER A 284 -11.39 -4.55 3.00
CA SER A 284 -11.06 -5.21 1.72
C SER A 284 -9.77 -6.02 1.76
N MET A 285 -8.71 -5.53 2.40
CA MET A 285 -7.44 -6.23 2.51
C MET A 285 -7.58 -7.55 3.32
N ASN A 286 -8.21 -7.46 4.48
CA ASN A 286 -8.39 -8.62 5.36
C ASN A 286 -9.39 -9.63 4.76
N TYR A 287 -10.43 -9.13 4.06
CA TYR A 287 -11.34 -9.98 3.29
C TYR A 287 -10.60 -10.72 2.17
N TYR A 288 -9.73 -10.02 1.45
CA TYR A 288 -8.92 -10.60 0.39
C TYR A 288 -7.97 -11.69 0.91
N LEU A 289 -7.36 -11.51 2.08
CA LEU A 289 -6.54 -12.55 2.73
C LEU A 289 -7.39 -13.79 3.09
N ALA A 290 -8.57 -13.57 3.64
CA ALA A 290 -9.41 -14.64 4.20
C ALA A 290 -10.12 -15.48 3.15
N HIS A 291 -10.64 -14.88 2.06
CA HIS A 291 -11.67 -15.50 1.20
C HIS A 291 -11.24 -16.82 0.55
N GLN A 292 -10.00 -16.91 0.09
CA GLN A 292 -9.52 -18.14 -0.56
C GLN A 292 -9.24 -19.23 0.45
N CYS A 293 -8.62 -18.88 1.59
CA CYS A 293 -8.33 -19.84 2.64
C CYS A 293 -9.61 -20.43 3.24
N ILE A 294 -10.60 -19.61 3.54
CA ILE A 294 -11.92 -20.07 4.03
C ILE A 294 -12.57 -21.02 3.01
N ALA A 295 -12.52 -20.68 1.72
CA ALA A 295 -13.09 -21.53 0.69
C ALA A 295 -12.37 -22.89 0.57
N VAL A 296 -11.04 -22.91 0.70
CA VAL A 296 -10.27 -24.17 0.71
C VAL A 296 -10.62 -25.00 1.95
N GLU A 297 -10.63 -24.38 3.14
CA GLU A 297 -10.89 -25.06 4.39
C GLU A 297 -12.30 -25.64 4.46
N LEU A 298 -13.32 -24.92 4.02
CA LEU A 298 -14.70 -25.45 3.96
C LEU A 298 -14.78 -26.70 3.10
N LYS A 299 -14.09 -26.75 1.96
CA LYS A 299 -14.04 -27.94 1.12
C LYS A 299 -13.29 -29.09 1.80
N ARG A 300 -12.17 -28.81 2.45
CA ARG A 300 -11.39 -29.81 3.16
C ARG A 300 -12.19 -30.43 4.32
N LEU A 301 -12.98 -29.62 5.02
CA LEU A 301 -13.86 -30.04 6.10
C LEU A 301 -15.17 -30.69 5.61
N GLY A 302 -15.44 -30.75 4.30
CA GLY A 302 -16.70 -31.25 3.74
C GLY A 302 -17.92 -30.40 4.11
N LEU A 303 -17.74 -29.08 4.27
CA LEU A 303 -18.81 -28.18 4.69
C LEU A 303 -19.24 -27.25 3.54
N PRO A 304 -20.55 -27.16 3.25
CA PRO A 304 -21.62 -28.00 3.76
C PRO A 304 -21.50 -29.43 3.23
N PRO A 305 -22.18 -30.43 3.85
CA PRO A 305 -22.14 -31.81 3.36
C PRO A 305 -22.72 -31.89 1.95
N SER A 306 -22.11 -32.73 1.09
CA SER A 306 -22.55 -32.96 -0.28
C SER A 306 -22.72 -34.46 -0.54
N VAL A 307 -23.60 -34.78 -1.48
CA VAL A 307 -23.82 -36.14 -1.95
C VAL A 307 -22.79 -36.52 -3.02
N ASN A 308 -22.39 -35.54 -3.82
CA ASN A 308 -21.43 -35.73 -4.92
C ASN A 308 -20.00 -35.52 -4.48
N ALA A 309 -19.08 -36.33 -5.00
CA ALA A 309 -17.64 -36.13 -4.75
C ALA A 309 -17.10 -34.79 -5.28
N LEU A 310 -17.71 -34.27 -6.36
CA LEU A 310 -17.37 -32.99 -6.98
C LEU A 310 -18.63 -32.10 -7.12
N PRO A 311 -19.17 -31.59 -6.01
CA PRO A 311 -20.46 -30.88 -6.01
C PRO A 311 -20.44 -29.60 -6.85
N ASN A 312 -19.27 -28.97 -7.02
CA ASN A 312 -19.10 -27.82 -7.92
C ASN A 312 -19.39 -28.17 -9.38
N GLN A 313 -18.92 -29.31 -9.85
CA GLN A 313 -19.06 -29.75 -11.23
C GLN A 313 -20.44 -30.37 -11.47
N ALA A 314 -20.96 -31.06 -10.46
CA ALA A 314 -22.28 -31.68 -10.50
C ALA A 314 -23.46 -30.69 -10.50
N GLY A 315 -23.21 -29.42 -10.18
CA GLY A 315 -24.29 -28.43 -10.06
C GLY A 315 -25.22 -28.67 -8.88
N GLU A 316 -24.70 -29.32 -7.82
CA GLU A 316 -25.52 -29.76 -6.67
C GLU A 316 -26.13 -28.59 -5.91
N GLN A 317 -27.46 -28.61 -5.77
CA GLN A 317 -28.23 -27.68 -4.96
C GLN A 317 -28.91 -28.42 -3.81
N PRO A 318 -29.03 -27.83 -2.61
CA PRO A 318 -28.68 -26.45 -2.23
C PRO A 318 -27.21 -26.24 -1.87
N TRP A 319 -26.33 -27.23 -2.04
CA TRP A 319 -24.92 -27.18 -1.66
C TRP A 319 -24.21 -25.93 -2.20
N GLN A 320 -24.34 -25.64 -3.48
CA GLN A 320 -23.66 -24.50 -4.12
C GLN A 320 -24.03 -23.17 -3.45
N THR A 321 -25.33 -22.96 -3.19
CA THR A 321 -25.81 -21.73 -2.54
C THR A 321 -25.31 -21.63 -1.10
N GLN A 322 -25.43 -22.71 -0.32
CA GLN A 322 -24.97 -22.77 1.07
C GLN A 322 -23.46 -22.54 1.17
N TYR A 323 -22.68 -23.21 0.32
CA TYR A 323 -21.23 -23.05 0.28
C TYR A 323 -20.81 -21.60 -0.03
N THR A 324 -21.47 -20.96 -0.98
CA THR A 324 -21.17 -19.55 -1.32
C THR A 324 -21.51 -18.60 -0.17
N LEU A 325 -22.65 -18.79 0.49
CA LEU A 325 -23.03 -17.98 1.64
C LEU A 325 -22.08 -18.17 2.82
N LEU A 326 -21.64 -19.41 3.08
CA LEU A 326 -20.66 -19.72 4.11
C LEU A 326 -19.29 -19.07 3.78
N CYS A 327 -18.80 -19.23 2.54
CA CYS A 327 -17.55 -18.60 2.11
C CYS A 327 -17.60 -17.09 2.31
N PHE A 328 -18.68 -16.44 1.87
CA PHE A 328 -18.84 -14.99 1.99
C PHE A 328 -18.95 -14.55 3.45
N GLY A 329 -19.83 -15.19 4.22
CA GLY A 329 -20.09 -14.83 5.62
C GLY A 329 -18.90 -15.04 6.53
N LEU A 330 -18.22 -16.21 6.44
CA LEU A 330 -17.05 -16.51 7.26
C LEU A 330 -15.84 -15.63 6.86
N SER A 331 -15.65 -15.37 5.56
CA SER A 331 -14.59 -14.45 5.11
C SER A 331 -14.83 -13.03 5.62
N LEU A 332 -16.09 -12.56 5.62
CA LEU A 332 -16.46 -11.26 6.17
C LEU A 332 -16.25 -11.21 7.69
N LEU A 333 -16.66 -12.25 8.40
CA LEU A 333 -16.45 -12.36 9.85
C LEU A 333 -14.95 -12.32 10.20
N LEU A 334 -14.13 -13.11 9.51
CA LEU A 334 -12.68 -13.12 9.75
C LEU A 334 -12.05 -11.77 9.38
N ALA A 335 -12.49 -11.13 8.30
CA ALA A 335 -12.05 -9.77 7.93
C ALA A 335 -12.40 -8.74 9.00
N LEU A 336 -13.58 -8.82 9.61
CA LEU A 336 -13.99 -7.96 10.74
C LEU A 336 -13.08 -8.21 11.96
N LEU A 337 -12.86 -9.47 12.34
CA LEU A 337 -12.00 -9.84 13.45
C LEU A 337 -10.56 -9.34 13.25
N LEU A 338 -9.98 -9.55 12.07
CA LEU A 338 -8.63 -9.08 11.75
C LEU A 338 -8.56 -7.54 11.72
N THR A 339 -9.57 -6.86 11.16
CA THR A 339 -9.54 -5.39 11.05
C THR A 339 -9.70 -4.71 12.41
N TYR A 340 -10.69 -5.14 13.19
CA TYR A 340 -11.01 -4.48 14.47
C TYR A 340 -10.24 -5.07 15.65
N GLY A 341 -9.92 -6.36 15.64
CA GLY A 341 -9.19 -7.04 16.70
C GLY A 341 -7.66 -6.93 16.57
N VAL A 342 -7.13 -6.80 15.33
CA VAL A 342 -5.67 -6.81 15.10
C VAL A 342 -5.20 -5.51 14.44
N GLU A 343 -5.64 -5.21 13.21
CA GLU A 343 -5.12 -4.09 12.42
C GLU A 343 -5.22 -2.76 13.16
N LYS A 344 -6.42 -2.35 13.55
CA LYS A 344 -6.64 -1.05 14.20
C LYS A 344 -5.94 -0.91 15.56
N PRO A 345 -6.00 -1.89 16.49
CA PRO A 345 -5.27 -1.82 17.74
C PRO A 345 -3.75 -1.77 17.55
N CYS A 346 -3.20 -2.62 16.69
CA CYS A 346 -1.77 -2.67 16.41
C CYS A 346 -1.30 -1.38 15.71
N ALA A 347 -2.05 -0.87 14.73
CA ALA A 347 -1.75 0.40 14.07
C ALA A 347 -1.69 1.56 15.08
N LYS A 348 -2.62 1.60 16.05
CA LYS A 348 -2.62 2.61 17.13
C LYS A 348 -1.41 2.45 18.05
N ALA A 349 -1.03 1.22 18.40
CA ALA A 349 0.12 0.93 19.26
C ALA A 349 1.45 1.30 18.55
N LEU A 350 1.63 0.84 17.30
CA LEU A 350 2.80 1.17 16.47
C LEU A 350 2.90 2.68 16.21
N GLY A 351 1.77 3.35 15.96
CA GLY A 351 1.76 4.81 15.77
C GLY A 351 2.17 5.58 17.03
N ARG A 352 1.88 5.06 18.24
CA ARG A 352 2.40 5.62 19.49
C ARG A 352 3.91 5.38 19.63
N ALA A 353 4.37 4.17 19.33
CA ALA A 353 5.78 3.82 19.37
C ALA A 353 6.61 4.67 18.39
N PHE A 354 6.18 4.81 17.14
CA PHE A 354 6.88 5.63 16.15
C PHE A 354 6.96 7.11 16.55
N ARG A 355 5.88 7.66 17.12
CA ARG A 355 5.87 9.04 17.67
C ARG A 355 6.84 9.17 18.85
N TYR A 356 6.86 8.21 19.75
CA TYR A 356 7.79 8.20 20.89
C TYR A 356 9.26 8.22 20.41
N TYR A 357 9.63 7.35 19.44
CA TYR A 357 10.96 7.32 18.88
C TYR A 357 11.32 8.57 18.08
N LYS A 358 10.34 9.16 17.38
CA LYS A 358 10.53 10.43 16.66
C LYS A 358 10.81 11.56 17.64
N ASN A 359 9.97 11.73 18.66
CA ASN A 359 10.15 12.76 19.68
C ASN A 359 11.48 12.62 20.42
N ARG A 360 11.88 11.37 20.72
CA ARG A 360 13.18 11.10 21.37
C ARG A 360 14.38 11.47 20.49
N ARG A 361 14.24 11.41 19.17
CA ARG A 361 15.28 11.86 18.23
C ARG A 361 15.31 13.37 18.07
N GLU A 362 14.14 13.99 18.02
CA GLU A 362 13.98 15.44 17.87
C GLU A 362 14.26 16.19 19.19
N HIS A 363 14.02 15.52 20.33
CA HIS A 363 14.32 15.98 21.65
C HIS A 363 15.11 14.88 22.38
N PRO A 364 16.43 14.73 22.13
CA PRO A 364 17.25 13.79 22.88
C PRO A 364 17.09 14.12 24.37
N MET A 365 16.98 13.08 25.21
CA MET A 365 16.92 13.30 26.66
C MET A 365 18.13 14.13 27.04
N LYS A 366 17.86 15.30 27.65
CA LYS A 366 18.93 16.18 28.14
C LYS A 366 19.81 15.35 29.08
N ASP A 367 21.12 15.30 28.83
CA ASP A 367 22.04 14.62 29.73
C ASP A 367 21.90 15.28 31.12
N PRO A 368 21.52 14.55 32.18
CA PRO A 368 21.35 15.13 33.51
C PRO A 368 22.58 15.93 33.98
N ARG A 369 23.76 15.55 33.51
CA ARG A 369 25.01 16.27 33.81
C ARG A 369 25.05 17.62 33.11
N MET A 370 24.56 17.75 31.88
CA MET A 370 24.45 19.02 31.18
C MET A 370 23.45 19.96 31.87
N VAL A 371 22.31 19.42 32.31
CA VAL A 371 21.32 20.18 33.07
C VAL A 371 21.90 20.68 34.37
N GLN A 372 22.58 19.80 35.13
CA GLN A 372 23.22 20.16 36.40
C GLN A 372 24.36 21.20 36.17
N LEU A 373 25.14 21.04 35.10
CA LEU A 373 26.19 22.00 34.76
C LEU A 373 25.62 23.38 34.41
N ALA A 374 24.58 23.42 33.59
CA ALA A 374 23.87 24.66 33.22
C ALA A 374 23.31 25.36 34.48
N HIS A 375 22.66 24.59 35.35
CA HIS A 375 22.16 25.10 36.64
C HIS A 375 23.27 25.70 37.52
N ASN A 376 24.39 24.97 37.66
CA ASN A 376 25.53 25.43 38.46
C ASN A 376 26.17 26.69 37.86
N LEU A 377 26.30 26.75 36.52
CA LEU A 377 26.88 27.93 35.86
C LEU A 377 26.01 29.18 36.08
N VAL A 378 24.72 29.08 35.86
CA VAL A 378 23.80 30.23 35.97
C VAL A 378 23.57 30.65 37.41
N ASN A 379 23.23 29.71 38.29
CA ASN A 379 22.78 30.01 39.64
C ASN A 379 23.90 30.08 40.69
N TYR A 380 24.99 29.30 40.49
CA TYR A 380 26.09 29.26 41.44
C TYR A 380 27.31 30.12 41.01
N SER A 381 27.75 29.93 39.74
CA SER A 381 28.95 30.63 39.25
C SER A 381 28.65 32.07 38.91
N CYS A 382 27.59 32.35 38.14
CA CYS A 382 27.16 33.70 37.76
C CYS A 382 26.31 34.38 38.80
N LYS A 383 25.62 33.62 39.66
CA LYS A 383 24.67 34.12 40.66
C LYS A 383 23.63 35.09 40.06
N LEU A 384 23.11 34.73 38.89
CA LEU A 384 22.20 35.59 38.10
C LEU A 384 20.96 35.95 38.94
N LYS A 385 20.65 37.24 39.02
CA LYS A 385 19.45 37.75 39.73
C LYS A 385 18.35 38.11 38.72
N PRO A 386 17.06 38.09 39.18
CA PRO A 386 15.95 38.53 38.34
C PRO A 386 16.18 39.95 37.77
N GLY A 387 15.96 40.10 36.46
CA GLY A 387 16.14 41.34 35.72
C GLY A 387 17.56 41.60 35.22
N GLU A 388 18.57 40.85 35.68
CA GLU A 388 19.95 40.99 35.18
C GLU A 388 20.10 40.39 33.75
N LYS A 389 21.01 41.01 33.00
CA LYS A 389 21.39 40.56 31.65
C LYS A 389 22.58 39.62 31.75
N ILE A 390 22.51 38.49 31.02
CA ILE A 390 23.62 37.54 30.93
C ILE A 390 24.02 37.33 29.47
N TRP A 391 25.34 37.44 29.20
CA TRP A 391 25.92 37.12 27.90
C TRP A 391 26.42 35.67 27.93
N ILE A 392 25.89 34.83 27.03
CA ILE A 392 26.26 33.42 26.92
C ILE A 392 26.95 33.24 25.56
N GLU A 393 28.25 32.99 25.60
CA GLU A 393 29.08 32.76 24.40
C GLU A 393 29.64 31.35 24.41
N GLY A 394 29.51 30.65 23.27
CA GLY A 394 30.02 29.29 23.08
C GLY A 394 30.65 29.13 21.72
N THR A 395 31.89 28.65 21.67
CA THR A 395 32.58 28.28 20.42
C THR A 395 32.69 26.77 20.35
N GLY A 396 31.99 26.14 19.37
CA GLY A 396 31.92 24.68 19.21
C GLY A 396 31.19 23.96 20.36
N ALA A 397 30.45 24.70 21.17
CA ALA A 397 29.62 24.11 22.23
C ALA A 397 28.38 23.43 21.62
N PRO A 398 27.93 22.27 22.15
CA PRO A 398 26.71 21.65 21.68
C PRO A 398 25.53 22.61 21.79
N ALA A 399 24.71 22.73 20.71
CA ALA A 399 23.57 23.62 20.67
C ALA A 399 22.53 23.32 21.80
N GLU A 400 22.41 22.04 22.15
CA GLU A 400 21.55 21.56 23.25
C GLU A 400 22.01 22.11 24.61
N PHE A 401 23.32 22.20 24.85
CA PHE A 401 23.87 22.77 26.08
C PHE A 401 23.66 24.28 26.14
N MET A 402 23.84 24.97 25.02
CA MET A 402 23.58 26.42 24.92
C MET A 402 22.09 26.73 25.17
N ALA A 403 21.17 25.91 24.62
CA ALA A 403 19.75 26.01 24.86
C ALA A 403 19.42 25.81 26.35
N GLN A 404 20.08 24.83 27.02
CA GLN A 404 19.88 24.60 28.45
C GLN A 404 20.34 25.77 29.31
N LEU A 405 21.45 26.42 28.96
CA LEU A 405 21.91 27.64 29.66
C LEU A 405 20.89 28.78 29.53
N VAL A 406 20.29 28.94 28.36
CA VAL A 406 19.21 29.94 28.13
C VAL A 406 17.97 29.65 29.00
N GLU A 407 17.54 28.39 29.04
CA GLU A 407 16.40 27.97 29.87
C GLU A 407 16.66 28.23 31.35
N GLU A 408 17.85 27.90 31.84
CA GLU A 408 18.24 28.18 33.25
C GLU A 408 18.33 29.68 33.54
N ALA A 409 18.83 30.49 32.62
CA ALA A 409 18.87 31.93 32.77
C ALA A 409 17.47 32.53 32.84
N TYR A 410 16.52 32.09 32.01
CA TYR A 410 15.11 32.52 32.15
C TYR A 410 14.46 32.01 33.47
N ALA A 411 14.78 30.77 33.86
CA ALA A 411 14.28 30.24 35.13
C ALA A 411 14.75 31.05 36.36
N ALA A 412 15.98 31.60 36.29
CA ALA A 412 16.52 32.51 37.29
C ALA A 412 15.95 33.93 37.19
N GLY A 413 15.08 34.22 36.22
CA GLY A 413 14.49 35.55 35.97
C GLY A 413 15.41 36.53 35.22
N GLY A 414 16.53 36.06 34.66
CA GLY A 414 17.48 36.88 33.91
C GLY A 414 17.09 37.04 32.44
N ILE A 415 17.84 37.91 31.74
CA ILE A 415 17.65 38.20 30.31
C ILE A 415 18.88 37.71 29.53
N PRO A 416 18.82 36.49 28.89
CA PRO A 416 19.97 35.94 28.19
C PRO A 416 20.15 36.56 26.79
N TYR A 417 21.41 36.83 26.43
CA TYR A 417 21.86 37.12 25.09
C TYR A 417 22.85 36.01 24.68
N VAL A 418 22.68 35.42 23.52
CA VAL A 418 23.42 34.24 23.09
C VAL A 418 24.25 34.53 21.84
N ASN A 419 25.51 34.14 21.86
CA ASN A 419 26.39 34.09 20.70
C ASN A 419 27.00 32.68 20.56
N LEU A 420 26.48 31.88 19.62
CA LEU A 420 27.01 30.55 19.34
C LEU A 420 27.87 30.61 18.08
N LYS A 421 29.16 30.39 18.24
CA LYS A 421 30.15 30.39 17.18
C LYS A 421 30.41 28.94 16.73
N GLU A 422 30.19 28.67 15.45
CA GLU A 422 30.47 27.38 14.85
C GLU A 422 31.89 27.39 14.27
N PRO A 423 32.83 26.55 14.76
CA PRO A 423 34.24 26.55 14.34
C PRO A 423 34.45 26.40 12.83
N LYS A 424 33.55 25.67 12.15
CA LYS A 424 33.59 25.51 10.69
C LYS A 424 33.29 26.81 9.96
N VAL A 425 32.33 27.58 10.48
CA VAL A 425 31.95 28.89 9.91
C VAL A 425 33.06 29.92 10.18
N GLU A 426 33.56 29.95 11.41
CA GLU A 426 34.70 30.80 11.79
C GLU A 426 35.94 30.54 10.92
N ARG A 427 36.25 29.26 10.71
CA ARG A 427 37.37 28.88 9.83
C ARG A 427 37.15 29.31 8.39
N ALA A 428 35.93 29.16 7.87
CA ALA A 428 35.60 29.58 6.51
C ALA A 428 35.73 31.11 6.35
N LEU A 429 35.28 31.87 7.35
CA LEU A 429 35.46 33.32 7.40
C LEU A 429 36.93 33.70 7.43
N ALA A 430 37.74 33.10 8.35
CA ALA A 430 39.15 33.37 8.47
C ALA A 430 39.95 33.07 7.20
N MET A 431 39.54 32.05 6.44
CA MET A 431 40.18 31.73 5.14
C MET A 431 39.79 32.71 4.03
N GLY A 432 38.75 33.51 4.19
CA GLY A 432 38.32 34.53 3.25
C GLY A 432 38.74 35.94 3.60
N TYR A 433 39.38 36.17 4.75
CA TYR A 433 39.83 37.49 5.14
C TYR A 433 40.92 38.02 4.17
N THR A 434 40.74 39.27 3.73
CA THR A 434 41.75 40.03 3.02
C THR A 434 42.33 41.09 3.97
N ASP A 435 43.50 41.65 3.64
CA ASP A 435 44.18 42.69 4.46
C ASP A 435 43.33 43.94 4.75
N GLN A 436 42.13 44.03 4.18
CA GLN A 436 41.16 45.15 4.38
C GLN A 436 40.00 44.79 5.33
N GLN A 437 39.89 43.57 5.83
CA GLN A 437 38.88 43.06 6.79
C GLN A 437 39.51 42.72 8.13
#